data_138d5f2216b6f2315a768caa1aa8c193
#
_entry.id   138d5f2216b6f2315a768caa1aa8c193
#
_cell.length_a   1.000
_cell.length_b   1.000
_cell.length_c   1.000
_cell.angle_alpha   90.00
_cell.angle_beta   90.00
_cell.angle_gamma   90.00
#
_symmetry.space_group_name_H-M   'P 1'
#
loop_
_entity.id
_entity.type
_entity.pdbx_description
1 polymer ?
#
loop_
_entity_poly.entity_id
_entity_poly.type
_entity_poly.pdbx_seq_one_letter_code
_entity_poly.pdbx_strand_id
1 'polypeptide(L)'
;MKTLFRRSSLAFGLTLALAAAAQAQDLRISMYADITGLDPHDTSDNVSYSVQSGIFERLFQFDAQMKLQPWLATGYTNNDNATEFTLTLRKGVTFQDGTPFDAEAVKANLDRLADQTKGLKRNSLYKMIANVTVLAPDQVKIDLNQSFGAFINTLAHPSAVMWSPAILKQYPEEAQLRLHPVGTGPFKFVDWQPGKAVSLVKYDGYWQKGWPKVDKVTFSPSPEDATRVAALKSGQVDAIWPLPSDLIATVQSDSKLAIQRDPSIYLYYMAINTQHKPLADVRVRQAINYAIDRNLWLKVAFAGMGKPATSAMPEGVQFYQKQSEPNYHYAPDEAKALLKAAGYPNGLDLKLWTTNTTASVRAAQVLKAQLATVGIRATVTPMDSGTRNAKLWGVKDPKAAEFDLYYGGWSTSTGDADWALRPLYATESWVPTSYNVSYFSNPDVDKAIAGGLATADPAKRGEAYAEAQKMLWKDAPVAFLGTPDNLVGKRSNLTGVSMLADGNFLYTQAAFK
;
A
#
# COMPACT_ATOMS: atom_id res chain seq x y z
N MET A 1 79.93 7.22 58.07
CA MET A 1 78.55 7.16 58.52
C MET A 1 77.68 7.30 57.28
N LYS A 2 77.03 6.19 56.86
CA LYS A 2 76.29 6.06 55.59
C LYS A 2 74.78 6.07 55.90
N THR A 3 74.02 7.05 55.41
CA THR A 3 72.56 7.13 55.52
C THR A 3 71.94 6.63 54.22
N LEU A 4 71.15 5.55 54.32
CA LEU A 4 70.36 4.94 53.25
C LEU A 4 69.09 5.78 53.02
N PHE A 5 68.89 6.22 51.78
CA PHE A 5 67.60 6.73 51.28
C PHE A 5 66.78 5.60 50.66
N ARG A 6 65.65 5.28 51.28
CA ARG A 6 64.59 4.42 50.71
C ARG A 6 63.69 5.23 49.79
N ARG A 7 63.70 4.89 48.51
CA ARG A 7 62.74 5.39 47.50
C ARG A 7 61.52 4.50 47.48
N SER A 8 60.37 5.00 47.92
CA SER A 8 59.06 4.38 47.76
C SER A 8 58.45 4.81 46.42
N SER A 9 58.34 3.91 45.47
CA SER A 9 57.68 4.11 44.17
C SER A 9 56.18 3.85 44.36
N LEU A 10 55.33 4.90 44.35
CA LEU A 10 53.90 4.78 44.19
C LEU A 10 53.57 4.54 42.70
N ALA A 11 53.14 3.34 42.38
CA ALA A 11 52.55 3.01 41.08
C ALA A 11 51.10 3.50 41.08
N PHE A 12 50.80 4.57 40.36
CA PHE A 12 49.47 5.05 40.07
C PHE A 12 48.93 4.25 38.88
N GLY A 13 48.07 3.27 39.15
CA GLY A 13 47.36 2.53 38.14
C GLY A 13 46.26 3.38 37.52
N LEU A 14 46.48 3.91 36.32
CA LEU A 14 45.46 4.60 35.54
C LEU A 14 44.61 3.51 34.82
N THR A 15 43.47 3.14 35.42
CA THR A 15 42.44 2.37 34.71
C THR A 15 41.72 3.29 33.74
N LEU A 16 42.13 3.28 32.46
CA LEU A 16 41.33 3.82 31.36
C LEU A 16 40.09 2.92 31.19
N ALA A 17 38.96 3.37 31.72
CA ALA A 17 37.67 2.86 31.32
C ALA A 17 37.43 3.37 29.87
N LEU A 18 37.65 2.52 28.87
CA LEU A 18 37.13 2.72 27.52
C LEU A 18 35.60 2.66 27.64
N ALA A 19 34.97 3.79 27.83
CA ALA A 19 33.58 3.96 27.46
C ALA A 19 33.52 3.77 25.92
N ALA A 20 33.11 2.59 25.47
CA ALA A 20 32.74 2.42 24.08
C ALA A 20 31.62 3.44 23.81
N ALA A 21 31.97 4.55 23.19
CA ALA A 21 30.98 5.48 22.67
C ALA A 21 30.10 4.64 21.74
N ALA A 22 28.86 4.41 22.14
CA ALA A 22 27.88 3.81 21.27
C ALA A 22 27.79 4.72 20.04
N GLN A 23 28.34 4.25 18.94
CA GLN A 23 28.33 5.00 17.69
C GLN A 23 26.88 5.11 17.27
N ALA A 24 26.39 6.36 17.13
CA ALA A 24 25.02 6.62 16.69
C ALA A 24 24.73 5.80 15.42
N GLN A 25 23.68 5.01 15.48
CA GLN A 25 23.29 4.15 14.36
C GLN A 25 22.32 4.93 13.47
N ASP A 26 22.84 5.53 12.40
CA ASP A 26 22.04 6.26 11.41
C ASP A 26 21.60 5.30 10.30
N LEU A 27 20.31 5.26 10.01
CA LEU A 27 19.71 4.55 8.89
C LEU A 27 19.45 5.54 7.74
N ARG A 28 20.03 5.28 6.58
CA ARG A 28 19.89 6.11 5.38
C ARG A 28 19.15 5.31 4.30
N ILE A 29 18.01 5.84 3.85
CA ILE A 29 17.12 5.19 2.89
C ILE A 29 16.96 6.09 1.66
N SER A 30 17.13 5.53 0.46
CA SER A 30 16.79 6.25 -0.78
C SER A 30 15.50 5.71 -1.38
N MET A 31 14.61 6.63 -1.75
CA MET A 31 13.27 6.36 -2.29
C MET A 31 13.15 6.88 -3.73
N TYR A 32 12.23 6.31 -4.50
CA TYR A 32 11.99 6.68 -5.91
C TYR A 32 11.34 8.05 -6.10
N ALA A 33 10.79 8.65 -5.05
CA ALA A 33 10.16 9.96 -5.08
C ALA A 33 10.30 10.66 -3.72
N ASP A 34 10.08 11.97 -3.69
CA ASP A 34 9.90 12.70 -2.43
C ASP A 34 8.50 12.48 -1.85
N ILE A 35 8.33 12.77 -0.57
CA ILE A 35 7.02 12.78 0.07
C ILE A 35 6.18 13.94 -0.47
N THR A 36 4.86 13.77 -0.45
CA THR A 36 3.90 14.81 -0.85
C THR A 36 3.39 15.64 0.32
N GLY A 37 3.67 15.20 1.55
CA GLY A 37 3.27 15.88 2.78
C GLY A 37 3.57 15.06 4.03
N LEU A 38 3.34 15.69 5.19
CA LEU A 38 3.57 15.10 6.50
C LEU A 38 2.26 14.78 7.25
N ASP A 39 1.10 15.04 6.64
CA ASP A 39 -0.20 14.70 7.20
C ASP A 39 -0.76 13.41 6.57
N PRO A 40 -0.81 12.28 7.32
CA PRO A 40 -1.35 11.04 6.78
C PRO A 40 -2.84 11.09 6.43
N HIS A 41 -3.63 11.94 7.08
CA HIS A 41 -5.05 12.13 6.76
C HIS A 41 -5.25 12.80 5.38
N ASP A 42 -4.26 13.61 4.93
CA ASP A 42 -4.28 14.30 3.62
C ASP A 42 -3.24 13.73 2.63
N THR A 43 -2.78 12.51 2.84
CA THR A 43 -1.82 11.80 1.99
C THR A 43 -2.50 10.67 1.21
N SER A 44 -1.99 10.35 0.02
CA SER A 44 -2.52 9.28 -0.83
C SER A 44 -1.46 8.42 -1.51
N ASP A 45 -0.20 8.51 -1.08
CA ASP A 45 0.92 7.78 -1.68
C ASP A 45 1.75 7.02 -0.64
N ASN A 46 2.34 5.88 -1.05
CA ASN A 46 3.07 4.99 -0.18
C ASN A 46 4.42 5.56 0.29
N VAL A 47 5.02 6.49 -0.48
CA VAL A 47 6.29 7.12 -0.08
C VAL A 47 6.09 7.95 1.18
N SER A 48 5.07 8.83 1.16
CA SER A 48 4.71 9.65 2.31
C SER A 48 4.28 8.80 3.50
N TYR A 49 3.40 7.81 3.30
CA TYR A 49 2.99 6.89 4.38
C TYR A 49 4.16 6.13 5.00
N SER A 50 5.13 5.71 4.20
CA SER A 50 6.32 5.02 4.71
C SER A 50 7.11 5.90 5.67
N VAL A 51 7.39 7.15 5.30
CA VAL A 51 8.07 8.12 6.18
C VAL A 51 7.24 8.41 7.43
N GLN A 52 5.96 8.69 7.25
CA GLN A 52 5.02 9.04 8.32
C GLN A 52 4.84 7.91 9.35
N SER A 53 5.03 6.63 8.96
CA SER A 53 4.89 5.46 9.84
C SER A 53 5.88 5.43 11.00
N GLY A 54 6.98 6.19 10.94
CA GLY A 54 7.90 6.36 12.07
C GLY A 54 7.41 7.38 13.08
N ILE A 55 6.55 8.32 12.67
CA ILE A 55 6.05 9.42 13.51
C ILE A 55 4.70 9.04 14.12
N PHE A 56 3.83 8.43 13.32
CA PHE A 56 2.45 8.16 13.66
C PHE A 56 2.14 6.67 13.72
N GLU A 57 1.21 6.30 14.58
CA GLU A 57 0.69 4.94 14.70
C GLU A 57 -0.83 4.91 14.58
N ARG A 58 -1.36 3.73 14.25
CA ARG A 58 -2.77 3.44 13.99
C ARG A 58 -3.39 2.68 15.16
N LEU A 59 -4.71 2.57 15.17
CA LEU A 59 -5.43 1.76 16.19
C LEU A 59 -5.16 0.26 15.98
N PHE A 60 -5.14 -0.18 14.74
CA PHE A 60 -4.76 -1.52 14.31
C PHE A 60 -3.65 -1.43 13.26
N GLN A 61 -2.97 -2.53 13.00
CA GLN A 61 -1.97 -2.62 11.92
C GLN A 61 -2.07 -3.97 11.21
N PHE A 62 -1.41 -4.08 10.06
CA PHE A 62 -1.25 -5.36 9.38
C PHE A 62 0.14 -5.95 9.66
N ASP A 63 0.20 -7.28 9.81
CA ASP A 63 1.48 -8.00 9.74
C ASP A 63 1.91 -8.21 8.28
N ALA A 64 3.06 -8.85 8.09
CA ALA A 64 3.62 -9.11 6.75
C ALA A 64 2.70 -9.98 5.86
N GLN A 65 1.73 -10.69 6.43
CA GLN A 65 0.74 -11.49 5.72
C GLN A 65 -0.60 -10.78 5.56
N MET A 66 -0.64 -9.45 5.80
CA MET A 66 -1.85 -8.61 5.80
C MET A 66 -2.93 -9.07 6.79
N LYS A 67 -2.55 -9.79 7.83
CA LYS A 67 -3.45 -10.15 8.90
C LYS A 67 -3.53 -9.01 9.90
N LEU A 68 -4.77 -8.62 10.24
CA LEU A 68 -5.04 -7.55 11.19
C LEU A 68 -4.52 -7.88 12.59
N GLN A 69 -3.77 -6.96 13.17
CA GLN A 69 -3.17 -7.06 14.50
C GLN A 69 -3.60 -5.89 15.39
N PRO A 70 -3.87 -6.11 16.70
CA PRO A 70 -4.02 -5.04 17.67
C PRO A 70 -2.77 -4.16 17.74
N TRP A 71 -2.96 -2.83 17.92
CA TRP A 71 -1.82 -1.91 18.09
C TRP A 71 -2.11 -0.87 19.18
N LEU A 72 -2.52 0.37 18.85
CA LEU A 72 -2.99 1.34 19.86
C LEU A 72 -4.36 0.96 20.43
N ALA A 73 -5.19 0.24 19.66
CA ALA A 73 -6.32 -0.52 20.20
C ALA A 73 -5.87 -1.96 20.49
N THR A 74 -6.30 -2.52 21.63
CA THR A 74 -5.97 -3.88 22.07
C THR A 74 -7.05 -4.89 21.68
N GLY A 75 -8.25 -4.42 21.31
CA GLY A 75 -9.36 -5.23 20.87
C GLY A 75 -10.59 -4.39 20.56
N TYR A 76 -11.64 -5.06 20.10
CA TYR A 76 -12.93 -4.44 19.82
C TYR A 76 -14.08 -5.43 19.98
N THR A 77 -15.30 -4.88 20.13
CA THR A 77 -16.57 -5.58 19.98
C THR A 77 -17.43 -4.84 18.97
N ASN A 78 -18.39 -5.51 18.35
CA ASN A 78 -19.33 -4.93 17.39
C ASN A 78 -20.71 -5.58 17.51
N ASN A 79 -21.73 -4.91 16.97
CA ASN A 79 -23.04 -5.51 16.74
C ASN A 79 -23.06 -6.32 15.43
N ASP A 80 -24.09 -7.18 15.26
CA ASP A 80 -24.21 -8.10 14.13
C ASP A 80 -24.31 -7.36 12.77
N ASN A 81 -24.92 -6.17 12.78
CA ASN A 81 -25.15 -5.36 11.59
C ASN A 81 -23.94 -4.52 11.18
N ALA A 82 -22.80 -4.62 11.90
CA ALA A 82 -21.61 -3.81 11.64
C ALA A 82 -21.88 -2.29 11.58
N THR A 83 -22.76 -1.78 12.45
CA THR A 83 -23.08 -0.35 12.58
C THR A 83 -22.55 0.26 13.86
N GLU A 84 -22.12 -0.56 14.83
CA GLU A 84 -21.57 -0.10 16.13
C GLU A 84 -20.31 -0.90 16.45
N PHE A 85 -19.27 -0.19 16.83
CA PHE A 85 -17.98 -0.76 17.23
C PHE A 85 -17.53 -0.12 18.55
N THR A 86 -17.12 -0.92 19.52
CA THR A 86 -16.50 -0.45 20.76
C THR A 86 -15.07 -0.93 20.82
N LEU A 87 -14.13 0.01 20.87
CA LEU A 87 -12.70 -0.26 20.92
C LEU A 87 -12.18 -0.17 22.35
N THR A 88 -11.27 -1.08 22.71
CA THR A 88 -10.47 -1.01 23.95
C THR A 88 -9.07 -0.52 23.59
N LEU A 89 -8.61 0.54 24.25
CA LEU A 89 -7.35 1.21 23.94
C LEU A 89 -6.19 0.73 24.82
N ARG A 90 -4.98 0.86 24.32
CA ARG A 90 -3.74 0.56 25.03
C ARG A 90 -3.47 1.65 26.07
N LYS A 91 -3.20 1.24 27.31
CA LYS A 91 -2.88 2.14 28.42
C LYS A 91 -1.38 2.49 28.44
N GLY A 92 -1.06 3.68 28.95
CA GLY A 92 0.31 4.11 29.21
C GLY A 92 1.09 4.55 27.97
N VAL A 93 0.40 4.77 26.83
CA VAL A 93 0.98 5.37 25.64
C VAL A 93 0.89 6.89 25.74
N THR A 94 1.95 7.59 25.32
CA THR A 94 1.98 9.05 25.21
C THR A 94 2.40 9.47 23.81
N PHE A 95 1.88 10.60 23.36
CA PHE A 95 2.39 11.28 22.19
C PHE A 95 3.79 11.83 22.43
N GLN A 96 4.48 12.17 21.36
CA GLN A 96 5.86 12.70 21.39
C GLN A 96 5.99 14.06 22.09
N ASP A 97 4.89 14.78 22.30
CA ASP A 97 4.80 16.03 23.06
C ASP A 97 4.45 15.81 24.56
N GLY A 98 4.29 14.55 24.98
CA GLY A 98 3.93 14.16 26.35
C GLY A 98 2.42 14.10 26.61
N THR A 99 1.56 14.47 25.67
CA THR A 99 0.11 14.32 25.76
C THR A 99 -0.26 12.83 25.88
N PRO A 100 -1.20 12.43 26.77
CA PRO A 100 -1.63 11.03 26.86
C PRO A 100 -2.41 10.60 25.62
N PHE A 101 -2.22 9.33 25.19
CA PHE A 101 -3.10 8.67 24.22
C PHE A 101 -4.25 8.01 24.99
N ASP A 102 -5.46 8.47 24.73
CA ASP A 102 -6.70 8.03 25.36
C ASP A 102 -7.89 8.10 24.39
N ALA A 103 -9.10 7.86 24.88
CA ALA A 103 -10.33 7.88 24.10
C ALA A 103 -10.67 9.27 23.53
N GLU A 104 -10.30 10.37 24.22
CA GLU A 104 -10.47 11.74 23.69
C GLU A 104 -9.54 11.99 22.50
N ALA A 105 -8.31 11.47 22.55
CA ALA A 105 -7.41 11.54 21.41
C ALA A 105 -7.95 10.78 20.20
N VAL A 106 -8.50 9.58 20.40
CA VAL A 106 -9.12 8.80 19.33
C VAL A 106 -10.33 9.55 18.74
N LYS A 107 -11.20 10.09 19.61
CA LYS A 107 -12.35 10.88 19.16
C LYS A 107 -11.92 12.07 18.31
N ALA A 108 -10.98 12.88 18.76
CA ALA A 108 -10.52 14.06 18.03
C ALA A 108 -10.00 13.70 16.62
N ASN A 109 -9.28 12.58 16.50
CA ASN A 109 -8.74 12.11 15.21
C ASN A 109 -9.80 11.54 14.28
N LEU A 110 -10.73 10.73 14.79
CA LEU A 110 -11.80 10.15 13.98
C LEU A 110 -12.83 11.20 13.56
N ASP A 111 -13.16 12.16 14.43
CA ASP A 111 -14.03 13.31 14.08
C ASP A 111 -13.40 14.13 12.94
N ARG A 112 -12.07 14.38 12.99
CA ARG A 112 -11.35 15.07 11.90
C ARG A 112 -11.40 14.28 10.59
N LEU A 113 -11.21 12.96 10.64
CA LEU A 113 -11.26 12.08 9.45
C LEU A 113 -12.67 11.99 8.88
N ALA A 114 -13.71 12.00 9.73
CA ALA A 114 -15.11 11.93 9.30
C ALA A 114 -15.63 13.26 8.73
N ASP A 115 -15.03 14.39 9.11
CA ASP A 115 -15.45 15.73 8.67
C ASP A 115 -15.14 15.97 7.19
N GLN A 116 -16.16 15.75 6.33
CA GLN A 116 -16.05 15.93 4.89
C GLN A 116 -15.79 17.38 4.47
N THR A 117 -16.05 18.36 5.35
CA THR A 117 -15.83 19.79 5.07
C THR A 117 -14.36 20.17 5.04
N LYS A 118 -13.49 19.37 5.65
CA LYS A 118 -12.04 19.57 5.64
C LYS A 118 -11.38 19.26 4.30
N GLY A 119 -12.04 18.53 3.41
CA GLY A 119 -11.54 18.22 2.08
C GLY A 119 -10.25 17.40 2.07
N LEU A 120 -9.96 16.64 3.13
CA LEU A 120 -8.78 15.79 3.20
C LEU A 120 -8.89 14.64 2.20
N LYS A 121 -7.79 14.25 1.56
CA LYS A 121 -7.77 13.20 0.51
C LYS A 121 -8.36 11.87 0.96
N ARG A 122 -8.37 11.59 2.26
CA ARG A 122 -8.85 10.31 2.82
C ARG A 122 -10.19 10.38 3.54
N ASN A 123 -10.85 11.54 3.62
CA ASN A 123 -12.17 11.67 4.23
C ASN A 123 -13.18 10.63 3.71
N SER A 124 -13.14 10.30 2.41
CA SER A 124 -14.06 9.35 1.80
C SER A 124 -14.00 7.94 2.42
N LEU A 125 -12.84 7.54 2.99
CA LEU A 125 -12.68 6.26 3.68
C LEU A 125 -13.38 6.24 5.05
N TYR A 126 -13.74 7.39 5.60
CA TYR A 126 -14.30 7.53 6.96
C TYR A 126 -15.68 8.19 6.97
N LYS A 127 -16.27 8.49 5.81
CA LYS A 127 -17.58 9.12 5.67
C LYS A 127 -18.73 8.34 6.32
N MET A 128 -18.52 7.04 6.58
CA MET A 128 -19.51 6.21 7.25
C MET A 128 -19.55 6.44 8.77
N ILE A 129 -18.54 7.08 9.38
CA ILE A 129 -18.58 7.41 10.82
C ILE A 129 -19.65 8.47 11.05
N ALA A 130 -20.66 8.12 11.85
CA ALA A 130 -21.74 9.01 12.22
C ALA A 130 -21.44 9.74 13.53
N ASN A 131 -20.86 9.00 14.51
CA ASN A 131 -20.54 9.55 15.82
C ASN A 131 -19.42 8.77 16.49
N VAL A 132 -18.64 9.48 17.33
CA VAL A 132 -17.60 8.87 18.19
C VAL A 132 -17.87 9.31 19.62
N THR A 133 -18.13 8.34 20.50
CA THR A 133 -18.48 8.57 21.92
C THR A 133 -17.40 8.01 22.83
N VAL A 134 -16.88 8.84 23.71
CA VAL A 134 -15.97 8.41 24.79
C VAL A 134 -16.80 7.75 25.89
N LEU A 135 -16.54 6.46 26.15
CA LEU A 135 -17.21 5.69 27.21
C LEU A 135 -16.39 5.69 28.51
N ALA A 136 -15.07 5.62 28.38
CA ALA A 136 -14.10 5.67 29.46
C ALA A 136 -12.75 6.13 28.89
N PRO A 137 -11.74 6.48 29.70
CA PRO A 137 -10.44 6.92 29.19
C PRO A 137 -9.77 5.92 28.22
N ASP A 138 -10.09 4.63 28.31
CA ASP A 138 -9.57 3.55 27.49
C ASP A 138 -10.65 2.84 26.66
N GLN A 139 -11.83 3.46 26.50
CA GLN A 139 -12.92 2.89 25.69
C GLN A 139 -13.61 3.96 24.85
N VAL A 140 -13.76 3.67 23.56
CA VAL A 140 -14.46 4.53 22.60
C VAL A 140 -15.46 3.72 21.79
N LYS A 141 -16.69 4.24 21.68
CA LYS A 141 -17.73 3.69 20.82
C LYS A 141 -17.80 4.50 19.52
N ILE A 142 -17.92 3.82 18.41
CA ILE A 142 -18.05 4.40 17.07
C ILE A 142 -19.35 3.89 16.46
N ASP A 143 -20.24 4.81 16.14
CA ASP A 143 -21.50 4.54 15.46
C ASP A 143 -21.33 4.87 13.96
N LEU A 144 -21.78 3.99 13.09
CA LEU A 144 -21.74 4.18 11.64
C LEU A 144 -23.15 4.50 11.11
N ASN A 145 -23.24 5.31 10.05
CA ASN A 145 -24.50 5.68 9.39
C ASN A 145 -25.04 4.56 8.48
N GLN A 146 -24.27 3.51 8.26
CA GLN A 146 -24.62 2.34 7.47
C GLN A 146 -23.81 1.12 7.92
N SER A 147 -24.29 -0.08 7.59
CA SER A 147 -23.51 -1.30 7.82
C SER A 147 -22.19 -1.27 7.05
N PHE A 148 -21.09 -1.55 7.75
CA PHE A 148 -19.77 -1.57 7.13
C PHE A 148 -18.84 -2.61 7.79
N GLY A 149 -18.99 -3.89 7.40
CA GLY A 149 -18.23 -5.01 7.97
C GLY A 149 -16.70 -4.92 7.81
N ALA A 150 -16.20 -4.06 6.92
CA ALA A 150 -14.78 -3.81 6.71
C ALA A 150 -14.22 -2.68 7.60
N PHE A 151 -15.00 -2.13 8.55
CA PHE A 151 -14.63 -0.92 9.29
C PHE A 151 -13.32 -1.05 10.07
N ILE A 152 -13.12 -2.16 10.78
CA ILE A 152 -11.90 -2.36 11.57
C ILE A 152 -10.64 -2.40 10.69
N ASN A 153 -10.75 -3.00 9.51
CA ASN A 153 -9.66 -2.99 8.52
C ASN A 153 -9.34 -1.56 8.04
N THR A 154 -10.36 -0.70 7.94
CA THR A 154 -10.16 0.72 7.61
C THR A 154 -9.38 1.45 8.71
N LEU A 155 -9.52 1.07 9.99
CA LEU A 155 -8.73 1.62 11.10
C LEU A 155 -7.27 1.13 11.14
N ALA A 156 -6.89 0.18 10.27
CA ALA A 156 -5.51 -0.23 10.03
C ALA A 156 -4.92 0.42 8.76
N HIS A 157 -5.71 1.15 7.98
CA HIS A 157 -5.22 1.88 6.81
C HIS A 157 -4.17 2.94 7.21
N PRO A 158 -3.13 3.20 6.40
CA PRO A 158 -2.07 4.18 6.72
C PRO A 158 -2.57 5.58 7.08
N SER A 159 -3.77 5.97 6.66
CA SER A 159 -4.37 7.27 7.04
C SER A 159 -5.11 7.25 8.38
N ALA A 160 -5.35 6.09 9.02
CA ALA A 160 -6.06 6.01 10.30
C ALA A 160 -5.14 6.24 11.52
N VAL A 161 -4.19 7.12 11.38
CA VAL A 161 -3.21 7.43 12.43
C VAL A 161 -3.75 8.39 13.48
N MET A 162 -3.05 8.44 14.61
CA MET A 162 -3.39 9.32 15.73
C MET A 162 -2.42 10.50 15.81
N TRP A 163 -2.93 11.70 15.61
CA TRP A 163 -2.28 12.98 15.89
C TRP A 163 -2.43 13.34 17.36
N SER A 164 -1.46 14.05 17.94
CA SER A 164 -1.61 14.64 19.27
C SER A 164 -2.79 15.62 19.30
N PRO A 165 -3.75 15.45 20.25
CA PRO A 165 -4.86 16.38 20.41
C PRO A 165 -4.41 17.81 20.73
N ALA A 166 -3.28 17.97 21.43
CA ALA A 166 -2.71 19.28 21.71
C ALA A 166 -2.31 20.01 20.43
N ILE A 167 -1.70 19.30 19.49
CA ILE A 167 -1.29 19.85 18.18
C ILE A 167 -2.50 20.15 17.30
N LEU A 168 -3.51 19.25 17.24
CA LEU A 168 -4.76 19.50 16.54
C LEU A 168 -5.45 20.77 17.02
N LYS A 169 -5.44 21.03 18.33
CA LYS A 169 -6.00 22.23 18.96
C LYS A 169 -5.14 23.48 18.72
N GLN A 170 -3.81 23.32 18.77
CA GLN A 170 -2.87 24.44 18.58
C GLN A 170 -2.84 24.97 17.16
N TYR A 171 -2.99 24.07 16.18
CA TYR A 171 -2.93 24.37 14.74
C TYR A 171 -4.24 23.93 14.05
N PRO A 172 -5.34 24.66 14.21
CA PRO A 172 -6.64 24.30 13.63
C PRO A 172 -6.67 24.40 12.10
N GLU A 173 -5.75 25.19 11.53
CA GLU A 173 -5.62 25.37 10.09
C GLU A 173 -4.76 24.25 9.49
N GLU A 174 -5.32 23.50 8.53
CA GLU A 174 -4.68 22.35 7.91
C GLU A 174 -3.29 22.68 7.32
N ALA A 175 -3.11 23.88 6.78
CA ALA A 175 -1.85 24.33 6.22
C ALA A 175 -0.73 24.47 7.26
N GLN A 176 -1.07 24.82 8.50
CA GLN A 176 -0.14 24.93 9.60
C GLN A 176 0.06 23.57 10.28
N LEU A 177 -1.01 22.84 10.51
CA LEU A 177 -0.97 21.52 11.16
C LEU A 177 0.06 20.59 10.51
N ARG A 178 0.05 20.51 9.18
CA ARG A 178 0.93 19.63 8.41
C ARG A 178 2.44 19.90 8.57
N LEU A 179 2.81 21.05 9.15
CA LEU A 179 4.22 21.42 9.42
C LEU A 179 4.69 20.95 10.80
N HIS A 180 3.78 20.48 11.65
CA HIS A 180 4.05 20.13 13.06
C HIS A 180 3.63 18.68 13.38
N PRO A 181 4.18 17.67 12.66
CA PRO A 181 3.76 16.28 12.83
C PRO A 181 4.19 15.73 14.19
N VAL A 182 3.21 15.39 15.03
CA VAL A 182 3.39 14.79 16.36
C VAL A 182 2.43 13.62 16.53
N GLY A 183 2.98 12.42 16.62
CA GLY A 183 2.27 11.15 16.81
C GLY A 183 2.75 10.39 18.04
N THR A 184 2.48 9.10 18.06
CA THR A 184 2.90 8.16 19.12
C THR A 184 4.09 7.30 18.71
N GLY A 185 4.56 7.43 17.48
CA GLY A 185 5.56 6.55 16.86
C GLY A 185 6.97 6.67 17.45
N PRO A 186 7.87 5.73 17.06
CA PRO A 186 9.22 5.62 17.62
C PRO A 186 10.18 6.73 17.23
N PHE A 187 9.84 7.55 16.21
CA PHE A 187 10.70 8.63 15.75
C PHE A 187 9.97 9.96 15.74
N LYS A 188 10.67 11.03 16.14
CA LYS A 188 10.23 12.42 16.02
C LYS A 188 10.68 12.99 14.68
N PHE A 189 9.83 13.80 14.07
CA PHE A 189 10.19 14.62 12.91
C PHE A 189 11.23 15.68 13.31
N VAL A 190 12.22 15.87 12.46
CA VAL A 190 13.27 16.92 12.63
C VAL A 190 13.16 17.98 11.54
N ASP A 191 13.23 17.55 10.26
CA ASP A 191 13.28 18.47 9.13
C ASP A 191 12.85 17.76 7.83
N TRP A 192 12.25 18.52 6.93
CA TRP A 192 12.01 18.14 5.55
C TRP A 192 12.48 19.23 4.60
N GLN A 193 13.47 18.92 3.81
CA GLN A 193 13.95 19.75 2.72
C GLN A 193 13.45 19.16 1.40
N PRO A 194 12.41 19.74 0.77
CA PRO A 194 11.83 19.20 -0.46
C PRO A 194 12.88 18.93 -1.54
N GLY A 195 12.82 17.75 -2.14
CA GLY A 195 13.78 17.29 -3.15
C GLY A 195 15.15 16.86 -2.62
N LYS A 196 15.40 16.96 -1.31
CA LYS A 196 16.69 16.60 -0.70
C LYS A 196 16.57 15.49 0.32
N ALA A 197 15.87 15.73 1.44
CA ALA A 197 15.77 14.74 2.50
C ALA A 197 14.67 15.04 3.50
N VAL A 198 14.18 13.97 4.16
CA VAL A 198 13.42 14.00 5.40
C VAL A 198 14.25 13.37 6.50
N SER A 199 14.34 14.00 7.66
CA SER A 199 15.11 13.54 8.81
C SER A 199 14.20 13.28 10.01
N LEU A 200 14.37 12.11 10.61
CA LEU A 200 13.71 11.69 11.85
C LEU A 200 14.75 11.34 12.89
N VAL A 201 14.44 11.54 14.18
CA VAL A 201 15.29 11.17 15.31
C VAL A 201 14.53 10.29 16.28
N LYS A 202 15.22 9.37 16.93
CA LYS A 202 14.67 8.46 17.95
C LYS A 202 13.88 9.21 19.02
N TYR A 203 12.74 8.65 19.40
CA TYR A 203 11.94 9.08 20.54
C TYR A 203 12.17 8.15 21.73
N ASP A 204 12.89 8.61 22.76
CA ASP A 204 13.23 7.80 23.94
C ASP A 204 12.01 7.45 24.80
N GLY A 205 10.93 8.24 24.70
CA GLY A 205 9.64 7.99 25.35
C GLY A 205 8.76 6.96 24.67
N TYR A 206 9.24 6.27 23.62
CA TYR A 206 8.43 5.30 22.89
C TYR A 206 7.92 4.16 23.78
N TRP A 207 6.67 3.81 23.65
CA TRP A 207 5.98 2.86 24.53
C TRP A 207 6.50 1.41 24.42
N GLN A 208 7.02 1.00 23.26
CA GLN A 208 7.66 -0.30 23.10
C GLN A 208 9.12 -0.25 23.57
N LYS A 209 9.37 -0.84 24.75
CA LYS A 209 10.71 -0.84 25.34
C LYS A 209 11.75 -1.50 24.45
N GLY A 210 12.90 -0.84 24.32
CA GLY A 210 14.03 -1.31 23.52
C GLY A 210 13.96 -0.99 22.04
N TRP A 211 12.96 -0.26 21.58
CA TRP A 211 12.82 0.27 20.23
C TRP A 211 12.70 1.79 20.24
N PRO A 212 13.11 2.46 19.13
CA PRO A 212 13.86 1.90 17.98
C PRO A 212 15.31 1.59 18.34
N LYS A 213 16.02 0.80 17.48
CA LYS A 213 17.45 0.47 17.65
C LYS A 213 18.37 1.50 16.98
N VAL A 214 17.89 2.16 15.93
CA VAL A 214 18.64 3.22 15.24
C VAL A 214 18.28 4.57 15.85
N ASP A 215 19.24 5.51 15.86
CA ASP A 215 19.08 6.80 16.54
C ASP A 215 18.52 7.87 15.59
N LYS A 216 18.80 7.71 14.28
CA LYS A 216 18.34 8.63 13.24
C LYS A 216 17.94 7.88 11.99
N VAL A 217 16.93 8.39 11.29
CA VAL A 217 16.56 7.91 9.94
C VAL A 217 16.55 9.10 8.99
N THR A 218 17.19 8.93 7.84
CA THR A 218 17.19 9.93 6.76
C THR A 218 16.66 9.29 5.49
N PHE A 219 15.63 9.88 4.91
CA PHE A 219 15.08 9.49 3.62
C PHE A 219 15.50 10.50 2.56
N SER A 220 16.03 10.02 1.45
CA SER A 220 16.46 10.86 0.33
C SER A 220 15.77 10.44 -0.96
N PRO A 221 15.09 11.36 -1.66
CA PRO A 221 14.49 11.05 -2.95
C PRO A 221 15.57 10.91 -4.03
N SER A 222 15.45 9.86 -4.83
CA SER A 222 16.29 9.64 -6.02
C SER A 222 15.45 8.92 -7.08
N PRO A 223 14.81 9.67 -8.00
CA PRO A 223 13.92 9.11 -9.01
C PRO A 223 14.62 8.12 -9.96
N GLU A 224 15.89 8.37 -10.26
CA GLU A 224 16.65 7.56 -11.21
C GLU A 224 17.11 6.23 -10.60
N ASP A 225 16.67 5.12 -11.19
CA ASP A 225 16.90 3.76 -10.71
C ASP A 225 18.39 3.41 -10.57
N ALA A 226 19.20 3.76 -11.58
CA ALA A 226 20.64 3.49 -11.56
C ALA A 226 21.36 4.30 -10.46
N THR A 227 20.94 5.54 -10.22
CA THR A 227 21.49 6.41 -9.16
C THR A 227 21.19 5.84 -7.78
N ARG A 228 19.96 5.34 -7.54
CA ARG A 228 19.60 4.69 -6.27
C ARG A 228 20.46 3.47 -6.00
N VAL A 229 20.64 2.58 -7.00
CA VAL A 229 21.47 1.38 -6.85
C VAL A 229 22.95 1.74 -6.66
N ALA A 230 23.46 2.76 -7.35
CA ALA A 230 24.85 3.24 -7.15
C ALA A 230 25.07 3.78 -5.73
N ALA A 231 24.11 4.52 -5.18
CA ALA A 231 24.17 5.02 -3.79
C ALA A 231 24.20 3.87 -2.76
N LEU A 232 23.44 2.79 -2.99
CA LEU A 232 23.48 1.60 -2.14
C LEU A 232 24.85 0.89 -2.25
N LYS A 233 25.38 0.69 -3.45
CA LYS A 233 26.67 0.03 -3.69
C LYS A 233 27.84 0.80 -3.07
N SER A 234 27.84 2.13 -3.17
CA SER A 234 28.88 2.99 -2.58
C SER A 234 28.76 3.10 -1.05
N GLY A 235 27.64 2.68 -0.46
CA GLY A 235 27.38 2.83 0.97
C GLY A 235 26.94 4.24 1.38
N GLN A 236 26.53 5.09 0.43
CA GLN A 236 25.91 6.37 0.74
C GLN A 236 24.55 6.19 1.42
N VAL A 237 23.82 5.11 1.07
CA VAL A 237 22.60 4.69 1.72
C VAL A 237 22.65 3.23 2.15
N ASP A 238 21.80 2.84 3.10
CA ASP A 238 21.79 1.53 3.70
C ASP A 238 20.65 0.65 3.13
N ALA A 239 19.60 1.29 2.58
CA ALA A 239 18.51 0.64 1.86
C ALA A 239 18.00 1.53 0.72
N ILE A 240 17.45 0.87 -0.30
CA ILE A 240 16.76 1.51 -1.43
C ILE A 240 15.39 0.87 -1.65
N TRP A 241 14.41 1.66 -2.00
CA TRP A 241 13.07 1.21 -2.30
C TRP A 241 12.43 2.04 -3.43
N PRO A 242 11.83 1.37 -4.44
CA PRO A 242 11.97 -0.05 -4.76
C PRO A 242 13.34 -0.39 -5.36
N LEU A 243 13.74 -1.66 -5.24
CA LEU A 243 14.83 -2.16 -6.07
C LEU A 243 14.28 -2.45 -7.47
N PRO A 244 14.82 -1.81 -8.52
CA PRO A 244 14.38 -2.06 -9.89
C PRO A 244 14.67 -3.49 -10.33
N SER A 245 13.70 -4.15 -10.98
CA SER A 245 13.83 -5.54 -11.42
C SER A 245 15.01 -5.77 -12.38
N ASP A 246 15.36 -4.78 -13.19
CA ASP A 246 16.49 -4.85 -14.14
C ASP A 246 17.86 -4.81 -13.46
N LEU A 247 17.92 -4.32 -12.20
CA LEU A 247 19.16 -4.15 -11.44
C LEU A 247 19.32 -5.18 -10.32
N ILE A 248 18.46 -6.20 -10.26
CA ILE A 248 18.54 -7.31 -9.29
C ILE A 248 19.91 -7.97 -9.34
N ALA A 249 20.38 -8.37 -10.53
CA ALA A 249 21.68 -9.04 -10.72
C ALA A 249 22.86 -8.16 -10.22
N THR A 250 22.75 -6.84 -10.39
CA THR A 250 23.77 -5.87 -9.94
C THR A 250 23.89 -5.84 -8.41
N VAL A 251 22.78 -5.99 -7.69
CA VAL A 251 22.78 -6.06 -6.22
C VAL A 251 23.20 -7.45 -5.73
N GLN A 252 22.72 -8.52 -6.38
CA GLN A 252 23.06 -9.90 -6.00
C GLN A 252 24.55 -10.25 -6.17
N SER A 253 25.26 -9.58 -7.09
CA SER A 253 26.68 -9.82 -7.32
C SER A 253 27.60 -9.21 -6.24
N ASP A 254 27.08 -8.39 -5.33
CA ASP A 254 27.87 -7.78 -4.23
C ASP A 254 27.53 -8.45 -2.90
N SER A 255 28.49 -9.15 -2.30
CA SER A 255 28.33 -9.86 -1.02
C SER A 255 28.00 -8.95 0.18
N LYS A 256 28.25 -7.65 0.07
CA LYS A 256 27.90 -6.63 1.09
C LYS A 256 26.45 -6.23 1.03
N LEU A 257 25.73 -6.63 -0.01
CA LEU A 257 24.34 -6.29 -0.26
C LEU A 257 23.43 -7.51 -0.16
N ALA A 258 22.15 -7.27 0.06
CA ALA A 258 21.11 -8.27 0.09
C ALA A 258 19.82 -7.71 -0.54
N ILE A 259 18.98 -8.61 -1.01
CA ILE A 259 17.64 -8.28 -1.48
C ILE A 259 16.63 -8.82 -0.47
N GLN A 260 15.82 -7.92 0.07
CA GLN A 260 14.59 -8.29 0.77
C GLN A 260 13.48 -8.40 -0.28
N ARG A 261 12.80 -9.54 -0.28
CA ARG A 261 11.67 -9.84 -1.15
C ARG A 261 10.45 -10.13 -0.30
N ASP A 262 9.40 -9.34 -0.48
CA ASP A 262 8.16 -9.44 0.27
C ASP A 262 6.97 -9.61 -0.71
N PRO A 263 5.95 -10.41 -0.38
CA PRO A 263 4.77 -10.54 -1.22
C PRO A 263 4.04 -9.20 -1.34
N SER A 264 3.30 -9.01 -2.46
CA SER A 264 2.47 -7.83 -2.67
C SER A 264 1.02 -8.21 -2.85
N ILE A 265 0.12 -7.33 -2.43
CA ILE A 265 -1.31 -7.35 -2.76
C ILE A 265 -1.65 -6.31 -3.83
N TYR A 266 -0.66 -5.78 -4.54
CA TYR A 266 -0.87 -4.90 -5.68
C TYR A 266 -1.18 -5.75 -6.92
N LEU A 267 -2.48 -5.89 -7.24
CA LEU A 267 -2.92 -6.64 -8.42
C LEU A 267 -2.77 -5.78 -9.66
N TYR A 268 -1.91 -6.20 -10.59
CA TYR A 268 -1.90 -5.65 -11.94
C TYR A 268 -2.99 -6.31 -12.79
N TYR A 269 -3.64 -5.48 -13.58
CA TYR A 269 -4.68 -5.90 -14.53
C TYR A 269 -4.67 -5.03 -15.79
N MET A 270 -5.35 -5.49 -16.80
CA MET A 270 -5.70 -4.68 -17.96
C MET A 270 -7.23 -4.53 -17.96
N ALA A 271 -7.72 -3.35 -17.56
CA ALA A 271 -9.15 -3.05 -17.55
C ALA A 271 -9.68 -3.05 -19.00
N ILE A 272 -10.89 -3.53 -19.18
CA ILE A 272 -11.57 -3.68 -20.47
C ILE A 272 -12.81 -2.80 -20.42
N ASN A 273 -12.92 -1.83 -21.32
CA ASN A 273 -14.10 -0.96 -21.40
C ASN A 273 -15.32 -1.76 -21.89
N THR A 274 -16.16 -2.23 -20.97
CA THR A 274 -17.31 -3.10 -21.29
C THR A 274 -18.44 -2.39 -22.01
N GLN A 275 -18.39 -1.06 -22.15
CA GLN A 275 -19.39 -0.26 -22.86
C GLN A 275 -19.06 -0.11 -24.36
N HIS A 276 -17.84 -0.45 -24.78
CA HIS A 276 -17.47 -0.48 -26.18
C HIS A 276 -17.92 -1.79 -26.85
N LYS A 277 -18.53 -1.68 -28.03
CA LYS A 277 -19.30 -2.76 -28.67
C LYS A 277 -18.57 -4.10 -28.78
N PRO A 278 -17.30 -4.22 -29.21
CA PRO A 278 -16.63 -5.53 -29.23
C PRO A 278 -16.44 -6.11 -27.83
N LEU A 279 -16.15 -5.25 -26.85
CA LEU A 279 -15.76 -5.60 -25.48
C LEU A 279 -16.96 -5.83 -24.55
N ALA A 280 -18.17 -5.45 -24.99
CA ALA A 280 -19.42 -5.77 -24.29
C ALA A 280 -19.70 -7.30 -24.29
N ASP A 281 -19.20 -8.02 -25.30
CA ASP A 281 -19.33 -9.48 -25.38
C ASP A 281 -18.33 -10.17 -24.44
N VAL A 282 -18.86 -10.95 -23.49
CA VAL A 282 -18.03 -11.68 -22.52
C VAL A 282 -17.03 -12.63 -23.18
N ARG A 283 -17.38 -13.19 -24.34
CA ARG A 283 -16.47 -14.10 -25.10
C ARG A 283 -15.23 -13.38 -25.58
N VAL A 284 -15.33 -12.11 -25.97
CA VAL A 284 -14.17 -11.28 -26.34
C VAL A 284 -13.30 -11.01 -25.12
N ARG A 285 -13.89 -10.70 -23.96
CA ARG A 285 -13.14 -10.47 -22.71
C ARG A 285 -12.44 -11.74 -22.22
N GLN A 286 -13.10 -12.89 -22.32
CA GLN A 286 -12.50 -14.20 -22.02
C GLN A 286 -11.36 -14.53 -23.01
N ALA A 287 -11.54 -14.26 -24.31
CA ALA A 287 -10.49 -14.43 -25.30
C ALA A 287 -9.23 -13.61 -24.97
N ILE A 288 -9.40 -12.36 -24.51
CA ILE A 288 -8.29 -11.52 -24.04
C ILE A 288 -7.57 -12.20 -22.87
N ASN A 289 -8.29 -12.81 -21.92
CA ASN A 289 -7.69 -13.50 -20.76
C ASN A 289 -6.93 -14.78 -21.17
N TYR A 290 -7.43 -15.55 -22.16
CA TYR A 290 -6.74 -16.74 -22.69
C TYR A 290 -5.54 -16.40 -23.60
N ALA A 291 -5.52 -15.20 -24.19
CA ALA A 291 -4.41 -14.73 -25.02
C ALA A 291 -3.16 -14.34 -24.21
N ILE A 292 -3.24 -14.26 -22.87
CA ILE A 292 -2.17 -13.73 -22.02
C ILE A 292 -1.44 -14.85 -21.27
N ASP A 293 -0.14 -15.02 -21.56
CA ASP A 293 0.79 -15.76 -20.73
C ASP A 293 1.26 -14.85 -19.56
N ARG A 294 0.68 -15.06 -18.39
CA ARG A 294 0.95 -14.30 -17.17
C ARG A 294 2.36 -14.51 -16.66
N ASN A 295 2.95 -15.71 -16.85
CA ASN A 295 4.31 -16.00 -16.45
C ASN A 295 5.32 -15.26 -17.34
N LEU A 296 5.08 -15.21 -18.66
CA LEU A 296 5.91 -14.42 -19.57
C LEU A 296 5.80 -12.93 -19.26
N TRP A 297 4.59 -12.42 -18.98
CA TRP A 297 4.40 -11.04 -18.54
C TRP A 297 5.19 -10.73 -17.27
N LEU A 298 5.10 -11.56 -16.21
CA LEU A 298 5.90 -11.43 -14.99
C LEU A 298 7.40 -11.48 -15.28
N LYS A 299 7.83 -12.42 -16.11
CA LYS A 299 9.25 -12.59 -16.47
C LYS A 299 9.82 -11.34 -17.14
N VAL A 300 9.11 -10.76 -18.09
CA VAL A 300 9.62 -9.61 -18.87
C VAL A 300 9.44 -8.29 -18.11
N ALA A 301 8.30 -8.08 -17.44
CA ALA A 301 8.03 -6.82 -16.75
C ALA A 301 8.65 -6.73 -15.36
N PHE A 302 8.81 -7.88 -14.65
CA PHE A 302 9.19 -7.93 -13.24
C PHE A 302 10.27 -8.99 -12.93
N ALA A 303 11.07 -9.39 -13.92
CA ALA A 303 12.13 -10.40 -13.79
C ALA A 303 11.65 -11.74 -13.19
N GLY A 304 10.37 -12.08 -13.34
CA GLY A 304 9.75 -13.29 -12.78
C GLY A 304 9.45 -13.20 -11.27
N MET A 305 9.64 -12.04 -10.67
CA MET A 305 9.36 -11.84 -9.24
C MET A 305 7.88 -11.53 -9.05
N GLY A 306 7.13 -12.50 -8.50
CA GLY A 306 5.70 -12.36 -8.25
C GLY A 306 4.91 -13.64 -8.53
N LYS A 307 3.59 -13.51 -8.51
CA LYS A 307 2.65 -14.60 -8.77
C LYS A 307 1.64 -14.22 -9.85
N PRO A 308 1.27 -15.13 -10.78
CA PRO A 308 0.16 -14.88 -11.68
C PRO A 308 -1.16 -14.77 -10.90
N ALA A 309 -2.10 -13.98 -11.42
CA ALA A 309 -3.43 -13.86 -10.84
C ALA A 309 -4.21 -15.18 -10.94
N THR A 310 -4.90 -15.50 -9.86
CA THR A 310 -5.75 -16.69 -9.74
C THR A 310 -7.15 -16.35 -9.21
N SER A 311 -7.47 -15.05 -9.11
CA SER A 311 -8.78 -14.52 -8.71
C SER A 311 -8.89 -13.05 -9.14
N ALA A 312 -10.09 -12.49 -8.97
CA ALA A 312 -10.37 -11.06 -9.16
C ALA A 312 -9.72 -10.16 -8.09
N MET A 313 -9.13 -10.76 -7.06
CA MET A 313 -8.38 -10.06 -6.03
C MET A 313 -7.10 -10.85 -5.68
N PRO A 314 -6.08 -10.22 -5.08
CA PRO A 314 -4.81 -10.88 -4.80
C PRO A 314 -4.90 -11.83 -3.59
N GLU A 315 -4.07 -12.88 -3.61
CA GLU A 315 -3.77 -13.68 -2.43
C GLU A 315 -3.19 -12.79 -1.32
N GLY A 316 -3.57 -13.02 -0.06
CA GLY A 316 -3.19 -12.19 1.09
C GLY A 316 -4.23 -11.14 1.48
N VAL A 317 -5.23 -10.88 0.63
CA VAL A 317 -6.41 -10.08 1.00
C VAL A 317 -7.43 -10.98 1.69
N GLN A 318 -8.04 -10.50 2.76
CA GLN A 318 -9.05 -11.24 3.51
C GLN A 318 -10.21 -11.66 2.58
N PHE A 319 -10.68 -12.90 2.74
CA PHE A 319 -11.72 -13.55 1.91
C PHE A 319 -11.28 -13.87 0.46
N TYR A 320 -9.98 -13.87 0.16
CA TYR A 320 -9.50 -14.37 -1.12
C TYR A 320 -9.94 -15.82 -1.37
N GLN A 321 -10.40 -16.08 -2.59
CA GLN A 321 -10.75 -17.43 -3.07
C GLN A 321 -10.11 -17.65 -4.45
N LYS A 322 -9.29 -18.69 -4.55
CA LYS A 322 -8.72 -19.10 -5.84
C LYS A 322 -9.84 -19.58 -6.76
N GLN A 323 -9.83 -19.10 -8.00
CA GLN A 323 -10.78 -19.49 -9.03
C GLN A 323 -10.18 -20.57 -9.94
N SER A 324 -11.01 -21.52 -10.36
CA SER A 324 -10.61 -22.61 -11.26
C SER A 324 -11.35 -22.57 -12.60
N GLU A 325 -12.52 -21.93 -12.64
CA GLU A 325 -13.35 -21.85 -13.84
C GLU A 325 -13.85 -20.42 -14.11
N PRO A 326 -13.62 -19.88 -15.33
CA PRO A 326 -12.80 -20.44 -16.42
C PRO A 326 -11.33 -20.61 -16.02
N ASN A 327 -10.67 -21.67 -16.48
CA ASN A 327 -9.26 -21.89 -16.24
C ASN A 327 -8.41 -21.02 -17.17
N TYR A 328 -8.16 -19.75 -16.83
CA TYR A 328 -7.37 -18.82 -17.62
C TYR A 328 -5.88 -19.16 -17.62
N HIS A 329 -5.47 -20.10 -18.44
CA HIS A 329 -4.09 -20.35 -18.85
C HIS A 329 -3.82 -19.76 -20.24
N TYR A 330 -2.57 -19.72 -20.67
CA TYR A 330 -2.25 -19.28 -22.04
C TYR A 330 -2.74 -20.30 -23.06
N ALA A 331 -3.80 -19.95 -23.79
CA ALA A 331 -4.47 -20.81 -24.77
C ALA A 331 -4.90 -19.98 -26.02
N PRO A 332 -3.95 -19.62 -26.89
CA PRO A 332 -4.24 -18.74 -28.03
C PRO A 332 -5.26 -19.34 -29.02
N ASP A 333 -5.36 -20.65 -29.15
CA ASP A 333 -6.34 -21.28 -30.05
C ASP A 333 -7.76 -21.19 -29.47
N GLU A 334 -7.93 -21.32 -28.17
CA GLU A 334 -9.18 -21.08 -27.49
C GLU A 334 -9.61 -19.62 -27.59
N ALA A 335 -8.66 -18.69 -27.42
CA ALA A 335 -8.92 -17.27 -27.62
C ALA A 335 -9.41 -16.96 -29.05
N LYS A 336 -8.79 -17.53 -30.08
CA LYS A 336 -9.23 -17.39 -31.49
C LYS A 336 -10.63 -17.99 -31.69
N ALA A 337 -10.93 -19.14 -31.09
CA ALA A 337 -12.24 -19.77 -31.19
C ALA A 337 -13.34 -18.88 -30.58
N LEU A 338 -13.08 -18.28 -29.40
CA LEU A 338 -13.99 -17.35 -28.74
C LEU A 338 -14.20 -16.07 -29.57
N LEU A 339 -13.12 -15.49 -30.13
CA LEU A 339 -13.22 -14.31 -31.03
C LEU A 339 -14.06 -14.63 -32.26
N LYS A 340 -13.84 -15.78 -32.88
CA LYS A 340 -14.64 -16.24 -34.04
C LYS A 340 -16.11 -16.41 -33.66
N ALA A 341 -16.41 -17.04 -32.51
CA ALA A 341 -17.76 -17.22 -32.01
C ALA A 341 -18.45 -15.89 -31.67
N ALA A 342 -17.69 -14.89 -31.28
CA ALA A 342 -18.17 -13.53 -31.02
C ALA A 342 -18.35 -12.69 -32.31
N GLY A 343 -18.00 -13.22 -33.49
CA GLY A 343 -18.15 -12.52 -34.79
C GLY A 343 -16.90 -11.78 -35.25
N TYR A 344 -15.73 -12.03 -34.65
CA TYR A 344 -14.46 -11.35 -34.97
C TYR A 344 -13.38 -12.34 -35.48
N PRO A 345 -13.63 -13.13 -36.53
CA PRO A 345 -12.68 -14.12 -37.04
C PRO A 345 -11.37 -13.51 -37.54
N ASN A 346 -11.40 -12.23 -37.94
CA ASN A 346 -10.23 -11.48 -38.46
C ASN A 346 -9.54 -10.62 -37.36
N GLY A 347 -9.96 -10.79 -36.09
CA GLY A 347 -9.43 -10.05 -34.95
C GLY A 347 -10.05 -8.66 -34.78
N LEU A 348 -9.38 -7.83 -33.97
CA LEU A 348 -9.86 -6.54 -33.49
C LEU A 348 -8.73 -5.51 -33.48
N ASP A 349 -9.06 -4.23 -33.64
CA ASP A 349 -8.17 -3.10 -33.40
C ASP A 349 -8.59 -2.42 -32.10
N LEU A 350 -7.68 -2.33 -31.10
CA LEU A 350 -7.97 -1.81 -29.77
C LEU A 350 -6.91 -0.78 -29.35
N LYS A 351 -7.34 0.21 -28.55
CA LYS A 351 -6.46 1.24 -27.92
C LYS A 351 -6.12 0.82 -26.50
N LEU A 352 -4.83 0.60 -26.24
CA LEU A 352 -4.31 0.25 -24.92
C LEU A 352 -3.60 1.45 -24.28
N TRP A 353 -4.18 2.01 -23.23
CA TRP A 353 -3.57 3.09 -22.47
C TRP A 353 -2.74 2.57 -21.29
N THR A 354 -1.67 3.32 -20.95
CA THR A 354 -0.83 3.02 -19.80
C THR A 354 -0.09 4.28 -19.33
N THR A 355 0.60 4.21 -18.19
CA THR A 355 1.54 5.25 -17.78
C THR A 355 2.82 5.19 -18.59
N ASN A 356 3.56 6.32 -18.68
CA ASN A 356 4.80 6.43 -19.45
C ASN A 356 6.06 5.97 -18.68
N THR A 357 5.91 5.28 -17.53
CA THR A 357 7.06 4.69 -16.82
C THR A 357 7.65 3.54 -17.64
N THR A 358 8.97 3.36 -17.58
CA THR A 358 9.68 2.29 -18.32
C THR A 358 9.07 0.92 -18.08
N ALA A 359 8.76 0.59 -16.82
CA ALA A 359 8.15 -0.69 -16.45
C ALA A 359 6.74 -0.86 -17.05
N SER A 360 5.89 0.18 -17.00
CA SER A 360 4.53 0.12 -17.53
C SER A 360 4.50 0.01 -19.04
N VAL A 361 5.38 0.75 -19.73
CA VAL A 361 5.49 0.67 -21.20
C VAL A 361 5.97 -0.72 -21.63
N ARG A 362 6.99 -1.27 -20.96
CA ARG A 362 7.50 -2.63 -21.22
C ARG A 362 6.40 -3.68 -21.03
N ALA A 363 5.67 -3.61 -19.94
CA ALA A 363 4.56 -4.51 -19.64
C ALA A 363 3.46 -4.43 -20.72
N ALA A 364 3.07 -3.21 -21.12
CA ALA A 364 2.07 -3.01 -22.17
C ALA A 364 2.53 -3.53 -23.55
N GLN A 365 3.83 -3.43 -23.88
CA GLN A 365 4.37 -4.00 -25.13
C GLN A 365 4.34 -5.53 -25.14
N VAL A 366 4.59 -6.19 -24.00
CA VAL A 366 4.43 -7.65 -23.86
C VAL A 366 2.97 -8.05 -24.09
N LEU A 367 2.03 -7.34 -23.45
CA LEU A 367 0.59 -7.60 -23.62
C LEU A 367 0.16 -7.39 -25.08
N LYS A 368 0.61 -6.31 -25.73
CA LYS A 368 0.37 -6.06 -27.15
C LYS A 368 0.86 -7.22 -28.02
N ALA A 369 2.08 -7.72 -27.78
CA ALA A 369 2.66 -8.82 -28.55
C ALA A 369 1.85 -10.12 -28.37
N GLN A 370 1.41 -10.43 -27.16
CA GLN A 370 0.59 -11.60 -26.87
C GLN A 370 -0.81 -11.50 -27.51
N LEU A 371 -1.48 -10.36 -27.42
CA LEU A 371 -2.76 -10.09 -28.05
C LEU A 371 -2.68 -10.24 -29.59
N ALA A 372 -1.58 -9.83 -30.19
CA ALA A 372 -1.37 -9.96 -31.63
C ALA A 372 -1.36 -11.41 -32.13
N THR A 373 -0.97 -12.39 -31.27
CA THR A 373 -0.96 -13.82 -31.62
C THR A 373 -2.36 -14.38 -31.89
N VAL A 374 -3.38 -13.72 -31.37
CA VAL A 374 -4.80 -14.10 -31.55
C VAL A 374 -5.56 -13.14 -32.48
N GLY A 375 -4.85 -12.21 -33.16
CA GLY A 375 -5.44 -11.26 -34.09
C GLY A 375 -5.92 -9.96 -33.47
N ILE A 376 -5.68 -9.71 -32.15
CA ILE A 376 -6.01 -8.44 -31.50
C ILE A 376 -4.83 -7.47 -31.68
N ARG A 377 -5.01 -6.43 -32.49
CA ARG A 377 -4.00 -5.40 -32.78
C ARG A 377 -4.15 -4.22 -31.82
N ALA A 378 -3.36 -4.22 -30.74
CA ALA A 378 -3.40 -3.16 -29.76
C ALA A 378 -2.45 -2.00 -30.12
N THR A 379 -2.95 -0.77 -30.08
CA THR A 379 -2.15 0.45 -30.15
C THR A 379 -1.87 0.95 -28.75
N VAL A 380 -0.60 0.90 -28.32
CA VAL A 380 -0.18 1.34 -26.98
C VAL A 380 0.02 2.86 -26.97
N THR A 381 -0.66 3.54 -26.04
CA THR A 381 -0.54 4.99 -25.82
C THR A 381 -0.07 5.25 -24.38
N PRO A 382 1.24 5.45 -24.16
CA PRO A 382 1.76 5.88 -22.86
C PRO A 382 1.43 7.36 -22.60
N MET A 383 1.12 7.71 -21.34
CA MET A 383 0.89 9.11 -20.95
C MET A 383 1.37 9.35 -19.51
N ASP A 384 1.70 10.59 -19.20
CA ASP A 384 2.04 10.98 -17.83
C ASP A 384 0.85 10.79 -16.88
N SER A 385 1.12 10.72 -15.57
CA SER A 385 0.10 10.45 -14.57
C SER A 385 -1.00 11.51 -14.50
N GLY A 386 -0.66 12.79 -14.73
CA GLY A 386 -1.64 13.88 -14.72
C GLY A 386 -2.63 13.76 -15.88
N THR A 387 -2.12 13.63 -17.10
CA THR A 387 -2.91 13.42 -18.32
C THR A 387 -3.74 12.15 -18.21
N ARG A 388 -3.14 11.04 -17.77
CA ARG A 388 -3.85 9.78 -17.55
C ARG A 388 -5.01 9.95 -16.56
N ASN A 389 -4.77 10.59 -15.42
CA ASN A 389 -5.79 10.78 -14.40
C ASN A 389 -6.97 11.60 -14.94
N ALA A 390 -6.70 12.70 -15.63
CA ALA A 390 -7.74 13.54 -16.22
C ALA A 390 -8.56 12.78 -17.26
N LYS A 391 -7.91 12.04 -18.15
CA LYS A 391 -8.58 11.30 -19.23
C LYS A 391 -9.28 10.01 -18.78
N LEU A 392 -8.77 9.34 -17.74
CA LEU A 392 -9.31 8.06 -17.28
C LEU A 392 -10.40 8.23 -16.25
N TRP A 393 -10.16 9.09 -15.23
CA TRP A 393 -11.08 9.27 -14.10
C TRP A 393 -11.97 10.51 -14.22
N GLY A 394 -11.73 11.39 -15.20
CA GLY A 394 -12.57 12.56 -15.46
C GLY A 394 -13.75 12.33 -16.40
N VAL A 395 -13.85 11.14 -17.01
CA VAL A 395 -14.89 10.83 -18.01
C VAL A 395 -16.22 10.54 -17.32
N LYS A 396 -17.25 11.32 -17.67
CA LYS A 396 -18.62 11.17 -17.13
C LYS A 396 -19.50 10.21 -17.94
N ASP A 397 -19.26 10.12 -19.25
CA ASP A 397 -19.99 9.22 -20.15
C ASP A 397 -19.07 8.06 -20.58
N PRO A 398 -19.36 6.81 -20.19
CA PRO A 398 -18.56 5.65 -20.57
C PRO A 398 -18.36 5.49 -22.07
N LYS A 399 -19.33 5.90 -22.89
CA LYS A 399 -19.28 5.82 -24.36
C LYS A 399 -18.33 6.86 -24.95
N ALA A 400 -18.03 7.93 -24.22
CA ALA A 400 -17.06 8.95 -24.60
C ALA A 400 -15.63 8.62 -24.18
N ALA A 401 -15.41 7.54 -23.43
CA ALA A 401 -14.08 7.09 -23.07
C ALA A 401 -13.29 6.68 -24.31
N GLU A 402 -12.11 7.26 -24.53
CA GLU A 402 -11.33 7.05 -25.77
C GLU A 402 -10.50 5.75 -25.77
N PHE A 403 -10.44 5.02 -24.66
CA PHE A 403 -9.68 3.79 -24.50
C PHE A 403 -10.57 2.54 -24.58
N ASP A 404 -10.01 1.46 -25.11
CA ASP A 404 -10.61 0.13 -25.08
C ASP A 404 -10.05 -0.68 -23.91
N LEU A 405 -8.74 -0.57 -23.70
CA LEU A 405 -7.98 -1.27 -22.67
C LEU A 405 -7.15 -0.27 -21.86
N TYR A 406 -7.03 -0.49 -20.54
CA TYR A 406 -6.14 0.27 -19.69
C TYR A 406 -5.28 -0.67 -18.84
N TYR A 407 -3.96 -0.61 -19.02
CA TYR A 407 -3.00 -1.33 -18.17
C TYR A 407 -2.68 -0.52 -16.91
N GLY A 408 -2.97 -1.08 -15.76
CA GLY A 408 -2.72 -0.49 -14.46
C GLY A 408 -2.77 -1.53 -13.35
N GLY A 409 -2.97 -1.06 -12.12
CA GLY A 409 -3.08 -1.94 -10.98
C GLY A 409 -3.77 -1.27 -9.80
N TRP A 410 -4.05 -2.08 -8.77
CA TRP A 410 -4.76 -1.66 -7.58
C TRP A 410 -4.13 -2.26 -6.33
N SER A 411 -3.91 -1.42 -5.31
CA SER A 411 -3.52 -1.88 -3.97
C SER A 411 -4.74 -1.97 -3.06
N THR A 412 -4.96 -3.13 -2.49
CA THR A 412 -6.03 -3.35 -1.50
C THR A 412 -5.56 -2.95 -0.10
N SER A 413 -5.26 -1.65 0.07
CA SER A 413 -4.59 -1.10 1.26
C SER A 413 -5.33 -1.29 2.59
N THR A 414 -6.63 -1.62 2.57
CA THR A 414 -7.38 -2.02 3.76
C THR A 414 -7.25 -3.50 4.10
N GLY A 415 -6.58 -4.30 3.25
CA GLY A 415 -6.46 -5.75 3.42
C GLY A 415 -7.78 -6.53 3.35
N ASP A 416 -8.89 -5.87 3.03
CA ASP A 416 -10.25 -6.45 3.00
C ASP A 416 -10.78 -6.56 1.55
N ALA A 417 -11.56 -7.62 1.27
CA ALA A 417 -12.16 -7.86 -0.04
C ALA A 417 -13.03 -6.69 -0.53
N ASP A 418 -13.67 -5.93 0.37
CA ASP A 418 -14.44 -4.76 -0.03
C ASP A 418 -13.60 -3.80 -0.88
N TRP A 419 -12.39 -3.46 -0.40
CA TRP A 419 -11.53 -2.50 -1.10
C TRP A 419 -10.87 -3.08 -2.37
N ALA A 420 -10.86 -4.42 -2.50
CA ALA A 420 -10.43 -5.08 -3.73
C ALA A 420 -11.53 -5.10 -4.81
N LEU A 421 -12.79 -5.16 -4.40
CA LEU A 421 -13.89 -5.47 -5.33
C LEU A 421 -14.81 -4.26 -5.59
N ARG A 422 -15.36 -3.62 -4.55
CA ARG A 422 -16.35 -2.56 -4.70
C ARG A 422 -15.85 -1.37 -5.52
N PRO A 423 -14.67 -0.76 -5.25
CA PRO A 423 -14.20 0.38 -6.01
C PRO A 423 -13.96 0.11 -7.49
N LEU A 424 -13.62 -1.14 -7.84
CA LEU A 424 -13.22 -1.53 -9.19
C LEU A 424 -14.35 -2.13 -10.03
N TYR A 425 -15.37 -2.72 -9.38
CA TYR A 425 -16.35 -3.54 -10.12
C TYR A 425 -17.81 -3.24 -9.79
N ALA A 426 -18.13 -2.57 -8.67
CA ALA A 426 -19.51 -2.18 -8.40
C ALA A 426 -20.01 -1.17 -9.43
N THR A 427 -21.29 -1.26 -9.81
CA THR A 427 -21.91 -0.35 -10.78
C THR A 427 -21.88 1.11 -10.29
N GLU A 428 -22.13 1.33 -8.99
CA GLU A 428 -22.05 2.65 -8.36
C GLU A 428 -20.65 3.28 -8.37
N SER A 429 -19.63 2.46 -8.59
CA SER A 429 -18.21 2.84 -8.56
C SER A 429 -17.65 3.26 -9.92
N TRP A 430 -18.48 3.41 -10.95
CA TRP A 430 -18.02 3.95 -12.24
C TRP A 430 -17.36 5.31 -12.06
N VAL A 431 -16.27 5.53 -12.80
CA VAL A 431 -15.64 6.85 -12.84
C VAL A 431 -16.66 7.91 -13.34
N PRO A 432 -16.63 9.14 -12.83
CA PRO A 432 -15.69 9.72 -11.88
C PRO A 432 -16.02 9.50 -10.40
N THR A 433 -17.09 8.74 -10.08
CA THR A 433 -17.54 8.51 -8.69
C THR A 433 -16.51 7.73 -7.88
N SER A 434 -15.92 6.69 -8.48
CA SER A 434 -14.87 5.85 -7.86
C SER A 434 -13.87 5.39 -8.94
N TYR A 435 -13.46 4.12 -8.96
CA TYR A 435 -12.34 3.63 -9.77
C TYR A 435 -12.72 2.53 -10.77
N ASN A 436 -14.01 2.26 -11.00
CA ASN A 436 -14.47 1.29 -11.99
C ASN A 436 -14.31 1.83 -13.42
N VAL A 437 -13.08 1.82 -13.93
CA VAL A 437 -12.72 2.26 -15.28
C VAL A 437 -13.13 1.26 -16.36
N SER A 438 -13.48 0.03 -16.00
CA SER A 438 -14.03 -0.95 -16.93
C SER A 438 -15.49 -0.67 -17.28
N TYR A 439 -16.15 0.22 -16.54
CA TYR A 439 -17.59 0.49 -16.61
C TYR A 439 -18.43 -0.78 -16.56
N PHE A 440 -17.91 -1.77 -15.84
CA PHE A 440 -18.58 -3.03 -15.63
C PHE A 440 -19.82 -2.84 -14.76
N SER A 441 -20.89 -3.56 -15.08
CA SER A 441 -22.13 -3.56 -14.32
C SER A 441 -22.74 -4.96 -14.36
N ASN A 442 -22.97 -5.52 -13.17
CA ASN A 442 -23.69 -6.77 -12.99
C ASN A 442 -24.43 -6.72 -11.64
N PRO A 443 -25.78 -6.69 -11.63
CA PRO A 443 -26.56 -6.58 -10.40
C PRO A 443 -26.31 -7.70 -9.38
N ASP A 444 -25.96 -8.91 -9.82
CA ASP A 444 -25.65 -10.01 -8.92
C ASP A 444 -24.29 -9.81 -8.24
N VAL A 445 -23.30 -9.26 -8.96
CA VAL A 445 -22.02 -8.85 -8.37
C VAL A 445 -22.21 -7.71 -7.38
N ASP A 446 -23.01 -6.69 -7.73
CA ASP A 446 -23.33 -5.58 -6.83
C ASP A 446 -23.98 -6.08 -5.53
N LYS A 447 -24.97 -6.99 -5.66
CA LYS A 447 -25.64 -7.62 -4.51
C LYS A 447 -24.67 -8.43 -3.63
N ALA A 448 -23.77 -9.19 -4.23
CA ALA A 448 -22.79 -9.97 -3.49
C ALA A 448 -21.79 -9.07 -2.73
N ILE A 449 -21.27 -8.02 -3.38
CA ILE A 449 -20.39 -7.05 -2.74
C ILE A 449 -21.10 -6.35 -1.57
N ALA A 450 -22.32 -5.85 -1.78
CA ALA A 450 -23.13 -5.21 -0.75
C ALA A 450 -23.43 -6.18 0.42
N GLY A 451 -23.71 -7.46 0.14
CA GLY A 451 -23.90 -8.50 1.15
C GLY A 451 -22.68 -8.70 2.05
N GLY A 452 -21.47 -8.60 1.50
CA GLY A 452 -20.23 -8.68 2.26
C GLY A 452 -19.99 -7.48 3.20
N LEU A 453 -20.60 -6.33 2.94
CA LEU A 453 -20.55 -5.16 3.82
C LEU A 453 -21.63 -5.13 4.89
N ALA A 454 -22.77 -5.80 4.62
CA ALA A 454 -23.99 -5.68 5.44
C ALA A 454 -23.91 -6.37 6.80
N THR A 455 -22.84 -7.08 7.12
CA THR A 455 -22.69 -7.86 8.35
C THR A 455 -21.25 -7.83 8.85
N ALA A 456 -21.07 -8.01 10.16
CA ALA A 456 -19.79 -8.25 10.80
C ALA A 456 -19.39 -9.74 10.83
N ASP A 457 -20.30 -10.66 10.53
CA ASP A 457 -20.07 -12.11 10.55
C ASP A 457 -19.06 -12.51 9.45
N PRO A 458 -17.85 -12.99 9.81
CA PRO A 458 -16.83 -13.34 8.81
C PRO A 458 -17.24 -14.46 7.85
N ALA A 459 -18.07 -15.40 8.28
CA ALA A 459 -18.51 -16.50 7.42
C ALA A 459 -19.44 -15.98 6.32
N LYS A 460 -20.45 -15.18 6.68
CA LYS A 460 -21.37 -14.54 5.73
C LYS A 460 -20.64 -13.59 4.77
N ARG A 461 -19.68 -12.82 5.28
CA ARG A 461 -18.82 -11.97 4.45
C ARG A 461 -18.01 -12.80 3.45
N GLY A 462 -17.40 -13.91 3.93
CA GLY A 462 -16.63 -14.81 3.11
C GLY A 462 -17.45 -15.45 1.99
N GLU A 463 -18.66 -15.92 2.27
CA GLU A 463 -19.59 -16.47 1.27
C GLU A 463 -19.95 -15.42 0.19
N ALA A 464 -20.32 -14.22 0.62
CA ALA A 464 -20.69 -13.13 -0.28
C ALA A 464 -19.54 -12.74 -1.22
N TYR A 465 -18.33 -12.55 -0.68
CA TYR A 465 -17.17 -12.21 -1.49
C TYR A 465 -16.64 -13.37 -2.35
N ALA A 466 -16.84 -14.63 -1.93
CA ALA A 466 -16.52 -15.78 -2.77
C ALA A 466 -17.39 -15.80 -4.04
N GLU A 467 -18.69 -15.53 -3.90
CA GLU A 467 -19.61 -15.46 -5.04
C GLU A 467 -19.29 -14.27 -5.95
N ALA A 468 -18.98 -13.09 -5.39
CA ALA A 468 -18.55 -11.94 -6.18
C ALA A 468 -17.30 -12.26 -7.01
N GLN A 469 -16.26 -12.87 -6.40
CA GLN A 469 -15.02 -13.25 -7.08
C GLN A 469 -15.27 -14.24 -8.23
N LYS A 470 -16.13 -15.24 -8.01
CA LYS A 470 -16.50 -16.23 -9.02
C LYS A 470 -17.18 -15.59 -10.24
N MET A 471 -18.16 -14.72 -10.00
CA MET A 471 -18.84 -13.99 -11.07
C MET A 471 -17.89 -13.07 -11.84
N LEU A 472 -17.07 -12.29 -11.13
CA LEU A 472 -16.08 -11.40 -11.74
C LEU A 472 -15.05 -12.15 -12.57
N TRP A 473 -14.58 -13.29 -12.09
CA TRP A 473 -13.65 -14.13 -12.84
C TRP A 473 -14.26 -14.63 -14.15
N LYS A 474 -15.50 -15.08 -14.11
CA LYS A 474 -16.27 -15.55 -15.28
C LYS A 474 -16.58 -14.41 -16.25
N ASP A 475 -17.02 -13.26 -15.76
CA ASP A 475 -17.44 -12.11 -16.58
C ASP A 475 -16.26 -11.33 -17.17
N ALA A 476 -15.06 -11.52 -16.61
CA ALA A 476 -13.81 -10.99 -17.10
C ALA A 476 -13.84 -9.47 -17.40
N PRO A 477 -14.26 -8.59 -16.47
CA PRO A 477 -14.25 -7.14 -16.71
C PRO A 477 -12.84 -6.59 -16.92
N VAL A 478 -11.84 -7.37 -16.55
CA VAL A 478 -10.42 -7.07 -16.74
C VAL A 478 -9.67 -8.33 -17.19
N ALA A 479 -8.53 -8.18 -17.83
CA ALA A 479 -7.55 -9.26 -17.88
C ALA A 479 -6.75 -9.23 -16.58
N PHE A 480 -6.93 -10.23 -15.73
CA PHE A 480 -6.24 -10.39 -14.46
C PHE A 480 -4.81 -10.86 -14.71
N LEU A 481 -3.79 -10.11 -14.29
CA LEU A 481 -2.40 -10.39 -14.67
C LEU A 481 -1.62 -11.06 -13.54
N GLY A 482 -1.43 -10.38 -12.41
CA GLY A 482 -0.66 -10.92 -11.31
C GLY A 482 -0.25 -9.87 -10.28
N THR A 483 0.46 -10.36 -9.26
CA THR A 483 0.99 -9.56 -8.16
C THR A 483 2.51 -9.67 -8.15
N PRO A 484 3.27 -8.70 -8.69
CA PRO A 484 4.72 -8.63 -8.52
C PRO A 484 5.09 -8.45 -7.05
N ASP A 485 6.21 -9.04 -6.64
CA ASP A 485 6.71 -8.86 -5.28
C ASP A 485 7.29 -7.46 -5.06
N ASN A 486 7.24 -7.00 -3.83
CA ASN A 486 7.95 -5.83 -3.36
C ASN A 486 9.43 -6.17 -3.14
N LEU A 487 10.33 -5.36 -3.70
CA LEU A 487 11.77 -5.59 -3.60
C LEU A 487 12.47 -4.41 -2.95
N VAL A 488 13.29 -4.69 -1.93
CA VAL A 488 14.17 -3.73 -1.26
C VAL A 488 15.62 -4.18 -1.44
N GLY A 489 16.45 -3.29 -1.96
CA GLY A 489 17.91 -3.48 -1.93
C GLY A 489 18.45 -2.93 -0.61
N LYS A 490 19.28 -3.69 0.09
CA LYS A 490 19.79 -3.27 1.41
C LYS A 490 21.21 -3.78 1.68
N ARG A 491 21.88 -3.21 2.65
CA ARG A 491 23.14 -3.76 3.18
C ARG A 491 22.89 -5.11 3.85
N SER A 492 23.82 -6.06 3.69
CA SER A 492 23.65 -7.42 4.22
C SER A 492 23.58 -7.49 5.75
N ASN A 493 24.20 -6.50 6.46
CA ASN A 493 24.14 -6.37 7.91
C ASN A 493 22.90 -5.60 8.42
N LEU A 494 22.07 -5.03 7.55
CA LEU A 494 20.82 -4.34 7.94
C LEU A 494 19.68 -5.36 8.07
N THR A 495 19.01 -5.37 9.22
CA THR A 495 17.84 -6.19 9.54
C THR A 495 16.64 -5.32 9.91
N GLY A 496 15.43 -5.90 10.00
CA GLY A 496 14.23 -5.20 10.43
C GLY A 496 13.69 -4.16 9.44
N VAL A 497 14.10 -4.24 8.17
CA VAL A 497 13.48 -3.51 7.06
C VAL A 497 12.78 -4.49 6.13
N SER A 498 11.57 -4.15 5.71
CA SER A 498 10.74 -4.95 4.81
C SER A 498 9.68 -4.08 4.14
N MET A 499 8.88 -4.69 3.28
CA MET A 499 7.68 -4.06 2.73
C MET A 499 6.44 -4.74 3.30
N LEU A 500 5.45 -3.96 3.71
CA LEU A 500 4.09 -4.48 3.80
C LEU A 500 3.58 -4.84 2.41
N ALA A 501 2.69 -5.80 2.35
CA ALA A 501 2.16 -6.25 1.07
C ALA A 501 1.36 -5.15 0.31
N ASP A 502 0.85 -4.14 1.00
CA ASP A 502 0.21 -2.95 0.43
C ASP A 502 1.19 -1.95 -0.22
N GLY A 503 2.51 -2.19 -0.07
CA GLY A 503 3.59 -1.38 -0.65
C GLY A 503 4.15 -0.30 0.28
N ASN A 504 3.85 -0.32 1.57
CA ASN A 504 4.47 0.58 2.55
C ASN A 504 5.80 0.00 3.05
N PHE A 505 6.84 0.83 3.12
CA PHE A 505 8.15 0.45 3.61
C PHE A 505 8.22 0.50 5.14
N LEU A 506 8.61 -0.61 5.75
CA LEU A 506 8.77 -0.75 7.19
C LEU A 506 10.24 -0.63 7.59
N TYR A 507 10.52 0.21 8.58
CA TYR A 507 11.87 0.49 9.07
C TYR A 507 11.95 0.72 10.59
N THR A 508 10.79 0.78 11.25
CA THR A 508 10.74 1.11 12.69
C THR A 508 11.43 0.08 13.57
N GLN A 509 11.66 -1.11 13.04
CA GLN A 509 12.41 -2.20 13.67
C GLN A 509 13.79 -2.42 13.04
N ALA A 510 14.30 -1.45 12.32
CA ALA A 510 15.63 -1.54 11.71
C ALA A 510 16.74 -1.65 12.77
N ALA A 511 17.73 -2.50 12.48
CA ALA A 511 18.93 -2.66 13.28
C ALA A 511 20.11 -3.12 12.42
N PHE A 512 21.31 -2.68 12.78
CA PHE A 512 22.56 -3.20 12.20
C PHE A 512 23.12 -4.33 13.08
N LYS A 513 23.60 -5.40 12.42
CA LYS A 513 24.32 -6.52 13.06
C LYS A 513 25.77 -6.15 13.31
#